data_11d0f964921d426f2e5dcecfb75bbd24
#
_entry.id   11d0f964921d426f2e5dcecfb75bbd24
#
_cell.length_a   1.000
_cell.length_b   1.000
_cell.length_c   1.000
_cell.angle_alpha   90.00
_cell.angle_beta   90.00
_cell.angle_gamma   90.00
#
_symmetry.space_group_name_H-M   'P 1'
#
loop_
_entity.id
_entity.type
_entity.pdbx_description
1 polymer ?
#
loop_
_entity_poly.entity_id
_entity_poly.type
_entity_poly.pdbx_seq_one_letter_code
_entity_poly.pdbx_strand_id
1 'polypeptide(L)'
;MECYCQLEGVADLLSRKYAMQLVSIIGAHESLRFGEIEDHLPGASSSTISKRLAEFEDAGLVSRTQHDEIPPRVEYALTADGDEVRRRLEPLLEWATATE
;
A
#
# COMPACT_ATOMS: atom_id res chain seq x y z
N MET A 1 26.59 14.89 7.40
CA MET A 1 25.82 13.73 6.90
C MET A 1 24.78 13.31 7.94
N GLU A 2 23.56 13.14 7.49
CA GLU A 2 22.51 12.71 8.40
C GLU A 2 22.59 11.21 8.69
N CYS A 3 22.19 10.85 9.88
CA CYS A 3 22.12 9.45 10.28
C CYS A 3 20.70 8.92 10.02
N TYR A 4 20.62 7.78 9.36
CA TYR A 4 19.34 7.12 9.08
C TYR A 4 19.07 5.95 10.06
N CYS A 5 19.60 6.06 11.27
CA CYS A 5 19.40 5.04 12.31
C CYS A 5 17.94 4.90 12.74
N GLN A 6 17.16 5.99 12.60
CA GLN A 6 15.74 5.98 12.85
C GLN A 6 15.00 6.34 11.58
N LEU A 7 14.04 5.53 11.21
CA LEU A 7 13.18 5.80 10.06
C LEU A 7 11.91 6.49 10.55
N GLU A 8 11.52 7.54 9.83
CA GLU A 8 10.32 8.31 10.14
C GLU A 8 9.45 8.46 8.90
N GLY A 9 8.19 8.83 9.11
CA GLY A 9 7.25 9.12 8.04
C GLY A 9 7.02 7.93 7.12
N VAL A 10 7.08 8.18 5.82
CA VAL A 10 6.81 7.18 4.81
C VAL A 10 7.80 6.01 4.88
N ALA A 11 9.07 6.29 5.16
CA ALA A 11 10.07 5.23 5.26
C ALA A 11 9.76 4.25 6.39
N ASP A 12 9.35 4.76 7.54
CA ASP A 12 8.92 3.92 8.66
C ASP A 12 7.68 3.10 8.29
N LEU A 13 6.70 3.75 7.67
CA LEU A 13 5.47 3.09 7.25
C LEU A 13 5.78 1.94 6.29
N LEU A 14 6.65 2.17 5.31
CA LEU A 14 7.01 1.16 4.32
C LEU A 14 7.79 -0.02 4.92
N SER A 15 8.40 0.15 6.08
CA SER A 15 9.13 -0.92 6.76
C SER A 15 8.21 -1.91 7.47
N ARG A 16 6.93 -1.60 7.61
CA ARG A 16 5.97 -2.44 8.31
C ARG A 16 5.55 -3.62 7.46
N LYS A 17 5.10 -4.67 8.12
CA LYS A 17 4.73 -5.91 7.45
C LYS A 17 3.66 -5.68 6.38
N TYR A 18 3.90 -6.17 5.18
CA TYR A 18 3.04 -6.07 3.99
C TYR A 18 2.90 -4.66 3.40
N ALA A 19 3.55 -3.65 3.97
CA ALA A 19 3.37 -2.27 3.50
C ALA A 19 3.81 -2.09 2.05
N MET A 20 5.02 -2.56 1.70
CA MET A 20 5.53 -2.42 0.34
C MET A 20 4.69 -3.20 -0.68
N GLN A 21 4.27 -4.41 -0.30
CA GLN A 21 3.42 -5.24 -1.14
C GLN A 21 2.09 -4.54 -1.43
N LEU A 22 1.48 -3.91 -0.41
CA LEU A 22 0.21 -3.21 -0.58
C LEU A 22 0.33 -2.05 -1.58
N VAL A 23 1.38 -1.25 -1.48
CA VAL A 23 1.60 -0.16 -2.43
C VAL A 23 1.71 -0.71 -3.85
N SER A 24 2.48 -1.77 -4.03
CA SER A 24 2.67 -2.37 -5.35
C SER A 24 1.38 -2.96 -5.91
N ILE A 25 0.61 -3.65 -5.08
CA ILE A 25 -0.65 -4.28 -5.47
C ILE A 25 -1.67 -3.22 -5.88
N ILE A 26 -1.89 -2.21 -5.03
CA ILE A 26 -2.87 -1.17 -5.32
C ILE A 26 -2.46 -0.38 -6.56
N GLY A 27 -1.17 -0.09 -6.69
CA GLY A 27 -0.65 0.68 -7.82
C GLY A 27 -0.68 -0.05 -9.15
N ALA A 28 -0.79 -1.38 -9.15
CA ALA A 28 -0.92 -2.17 -10.37
C ALA A 28 -2.33 -2.10 -10.97
N HIS A 29 -3.27 -1.52 -10.23
CA HIS A 29 -4.67 -1.39 -10.63
C HIS A 29 -5.12 0.05 -10.47
N GLU A 30 -6.21 0.44 -11.14
CA GLU A 30 -6.79 1.77 -10.96
C GLU A 30 -7.41 1.89 -9.59
N SER A 31 -8.10 0.85 -9.16
CA SER A 31 -8.68 0.76 -7.82
C SER A 31 -8.90 -0.71 -7.47
N LEU A 32 -8.95 -1.00 -6.18
CA LEU A 32 -9.23 -2.35 -5.69
C LEU A 32 -10.19 -2.28 -4.52
N ARG A 33 -11.06 -3.28 -4.44
CA ARG A 33 -11.90 -3.51 -3.26
C ARG A 33 -11.09 -4.26 -2.22
N PHE A 34 -11.53 -4.19 -0.98
CA PHE A 34 -10.84 -4.86 0.13
C PHE A 34 -10.66 -6.36 -0.11
N GLY A 35 -11.70 -7.05 -0.56
CA GLY A 35 -11.62 -8.48 -0.85
C GLY A 35 -10.62 -8.83 -1.94
N GLU A 36 -10.49 -7.94 -2.94
CA GLU A 36 -9.51 -8.14 -4.00
C GLU A 36 -8.08 -7.98 -3.47
N ILE A 37 -7.88 -7.03 -2.56
CA ILE A 37 -6.58 -6.85 -1.89
C ILE A 37 -6.24 -8.10 -1.08
N GLU A 38 -7.21 -8.64 -0.34
CA GLU A 38 -7.02 -9.87 0.44
C GLU A 38 -6.59 -11.04 -0.46
N ASP A 39 -7.19 -11.14 -1.63
CA ASP A 39 -6.87 -12.20 -2.59
C ASP A 39 -5.42 -12.16 -3.05
N HIS A 40 -4.84 -10.95 -3.12
CA HIS A 40 -3.43 -10.77 -3.50
C HIS A 40 -2.46 -11.02 -2.34
N LEU A 41 -2.95 -11.08 -1.10
CA LEU A 41 -2.12 -11.25 0.09
C LEU A 41 -2.68 -12.35 1.00
N PRO A 42 -2.68 -13.59 0.53
CA PRO A 42 -3.31 -14.68 1.31
C PRO A 42 -2.64 -14.93 2.67
N GLY A 43 -1.39 -14.51 2.84
CA GLY A 43 -0.70 -14.65 4.12
C GLY A 43 -1.02 -13.58 5.15
N ALA A 44 -1.72 -12.52 4.76
CA ALA A 44 -2.03 -11.41 5.63
C ALA A 44 -3.44 -11.54 6.19
N SER A 45 -3.62 -11.24 7.48
CA SER A 45 -4.97 -11.22 8.08
C SER A 45 -5.73 -9.98 7.63
N SER A 46 -7.07 -10.06 7.66
CA SER A 46 -7.92 -8.92 7.33
C SER A 46 -7.63 -7.72 8.22
N SER A 47 -7.37 -7.95 9.51
CA SER A 47 -7.06 -6.86 10.42
C SER A 47 -5.72 -6.20 10.11
N THR A 48 -4.72 -6.95 9.68
CA THR A 48 -3.44 -6.38 9.28
C THR A 48 -3.60 -5.53 8.02
N ILE A 49 -4.31 -6.02 7.02
CA ILE A 49 -4.57 -5.27 5.79
C ILE A 49 -5.33 -3.99 6.11
N SER A 50 -6.38 -4.08 6.91
CA SER A 50 -7.19 -2.93 7.32
C SER A 50 -6.34 -1.87 8.03
N LYS A 51 -5.49 -2.31 8.95
CA LYS A 51 -4.60 -1.42 9.69
C LYS A 51 -3.63 -0.69 8.75
N ARG A 52 -3.01 -1.42 7.83
CA ARG A 52 -2.07 -0.81 6.87
C ARG A 52 -2.76 0.17 5.95
N LEU A 53 -3.96 -0.16 5.46
CA LEU A 53 -4.73 0.75 4.62
C LEU A 53 -5.06 2.05 5.35
N ALA A 54 -5.47 1.97 6.62
CA ALA A 54 -5.74 3.16 7.42
C ALA A 54 -4.49 4.01 7.59
N GLU A 55 -3.34 3.39 7.82
CA GLU A 55 -2.07 4.08 7.95
C GLU A 55 -1.68 4.77 6.64
N PHE A 56 -1.90 4.12 5.49
CA PHE A 56 -1.64 4.71 4.18
C PHE A 56 -2.59 5.87 3.87
N GLU A 57 -3.85 5.77 4.27
CA GLU A 57 -4.80 6.88 4.13
C GLU A 57 -4.35 8.09 4.95
N ASP A 58 -3.95 7.87 6.20
CA ASP A 58 -3.46 8.93 7.09
C ASP A 58 -2.21 9.60 6.52
N ALA A 59 -1.36 8.84 5.87
CA ALA A 59 -0.14 9.36 5.25
C ALA A 59 -0.40 10.04 3.90
N GLY A 60 -1.62 9.98 3.39
CA GLY A 60 -1.97 10.58 2.10
C GLY A 60 -1.51 9.79 0.89
N LEU A 61 -1.21 8.50 1.04
CA LEU A 61 -0.72 7.65 -0.04
C LEU A 61 -1.82 6.86 -0.73
N VAL A 62 -2.92 6.61 -0.02
CA VAL A 62 -4.05 5.83 -0.51
C VAL A 62 -5.32 6.63 -0.29
N SER A 63 -6.20 6.63 -1.27
CA SER A 63 -7.54 7.19 -1.15
C SER A 63 -8.56 6.06 -1.00
N ARG A 64 -9.56 6.30 -0.18
CA ARG A 64 -10.67 5.38 0.03
C ARG A 64 -11.94 6.07 -0.47
N THR A 65 -12.61 5.46 -1.43
CA THR A 65 -13.84 5.99 -2.00
C THR A 65 -14.98 5.03 -1.71
N GLN A 66 -16.02 5.53 -1.08
CA GLN A 66 -17.24 4.76 -0.86
C GLN A 66 -18.28 5.17 -1.89
N HIS A 67 -18.78 4.21 -2.65
CA HIS A 67 -19.83 4.43 -3.63
C HIS A 67 -21.19 4.18 -2.99
N ASP A 68 -22.12 5.11 -3.23
CA ASP A 68 -23.47 5.05 -2.67
C ASP A 68 -24.33 4.10 -3.50
N GLU A 69 -24.09 2.81 -3.30
CA GLU A 69 -24.76 1.72 -4.00
C GLU A 69 -25.37 0.76 -2.98
N ILE A 70 -26.16 -0.18 -3.45
CA ILE A 70 -26.73 -1.25 -2.63
C ILE A 70 -26.31 -2.59 -3.23
N PRO A 71 -25.40 -3.35 -2.58
CA PRO A 71 -24.69 -3.01 -1.35
C PRO A 71 -23.63 -1.92 -1.58
N PRO A 72 -23.23 -1.20 -0.53
CA PRO A 72 -22.19 -0.18 -0.64
C PRO A 72 -20.89 -0.77 -1.14
N ARG A 73 -20.19 -0.03 -1.99
CA ARG A 73 -18.91 -0.45 -2.54
C ARG A 73 -17.81 0.51 -2.09
N VAL A 74 -16.74 -0.03 -1.54
CA VAL A 74 -15.57 0.75 -1.12
C VAL A 74 -14.38 0.35 -1.99
N GLU A 75 -13.71 1.34 -2.54
CA GLU A 75 -12.54 1.12 -3.37
C GLU A 75 -11.34 1.89 -2.84
N TYR A 76 -10.16 1.28 -2.99
CA TYR A 76 -8.88 1.86 -2.59
C TYR A 76 -8.03 2.09 -3.83
N ALA A 77 -7.38 3.24 -3.88
CA ALA A 77 -6.49 3.61 -4.99
C ALA A 77 -5.30 4.40 -4.46
N LEU A 78 -4.20 4.39 -5.19
CA LEU A 78 -3.07 5.24 -4.83
C LEU A 78 -3.40 6.69 -5.17
N THR A 79 -2.97 7.60 -4.30
CA THR A 79 -2.96 9.03 -4.60
C THR A 79 -1.76 9.34 -5.50
N ALA A 80 -1.61 10.60 -5.91
CA ALA A 80 -0.42 11.03 -6.64
C ALA A 80 0.86 10.75 -5.85
N ASP A 81 0.83 11.00 -4.54
CA ASP A 81 1.97 10.70 -3.66
C ASP A 81 2.21 9.21 -3.51
N GLY A 82 1.15 8.42 -3.42
CA GLY A 82 1.26 6.96 -3.38
C GLY A 82 1.86 6.40 -4.65
N ASP A 83 1.48 6.95 -5.80
CA ASP A 83 2.05 6.55 -7.08
C ASP A 83 3.53 6.92 -7.18
N GLU A 84 3.91 8.07 -6.64
CA GLU A 84 5.32 8.48 -6.56
C GLU A 84 6.14 7.51 -5.73
N VAL A 85 5.62 7.09 -4.58
CA VAL A 85 6.27 6.08 -3.73
C VAL A 85 6.44 4.78 -4.52
N ARG A 86 5.39 4.33 -5.21
CA ARG A 86 5.43 3.12 -6.00
C ARG A 86 6.52 3.17 -7.07
N ARG A 87 6.61 4.29 -7.79
CA ARG A 87 7.59 4.45 -8.86
C ARG A 87 9.03 4.36 -8.35
N ARG A 88 9.29 4.86 -7.15
CA ARG A 88 10.62 4.78 -6.52
C ARG A 88 10.90 3.42 -5.93
N LEU A 89 9.86 2.75 -5.46
CA LEU A 89 9.98 1.45 -4.81
C LEU A 89 10.14 0.30 -5.80
N GLU A 90 9.49 0.39 -6.95
CA GLU A 90 9.43 -0.68 -7.94
C GLU A 90 10.81 -1.18 -8.40
N PRO A 91 11.76 -0.28 -8.78
CA PRO A 91 13.10 -0.74 -9.16
C PRO A 91 13.82 -1.50 -8.06
N LEU A 92 13.63 -1.10 -6.82
CA LEU A 92 14.23 -1.79 -5.68
C LEU A 92 13.64 -3.20 -5.52
N LEU A 93 12.32 -3.32 -5.62
CA LEU A 93 11.64 -4.60 -5.49
C LEU A 93 11.99 -5.55 -6.64
N GLU A 94 12.10 -5.04 -7.85
CA GLU A 94 12.52 -5.83 -9.01
C GLU A 94 13.92 -6.37 -8.82
N TRP A 95 14.84 -5.52 -8.39
CA TRP A 95 16.21 -5.93 -8.12
C TRP A 95 16.27 -6.99 -7.01
N ALA A 96 15.54 -6.75 -5.92
CA ALA A 96 15.54 -7.65 -4.75
C ALA A 96 14.99 -9.03 -5.10
N THR A 97 13.93 -9.11 -5.92
CA THR A 97 13.36 -10.39 -6.33
C THR A 97 14.22 -11.10 -7.36
N ALA A 98 14.92 -10.36 -8.22
CA ALA A 98 15.78 -10.96 -9.25
C ALA A 98 17.04 -11.60 -8.65
N THR A 99 17.43 -11.25 -7.44
CA THR A 99 18.65 -11.78 -6.79
C THR A 99 18.37 -13.01 -5.92
N GLU A 100 17.15 -13.44 -5.79
CA GLU A 100 16.75 -14.63 -5.04
C GLU A 100 17.03 -15.91 -5.81
#